data_d1fac9ac7de96e6ed276ea10aae03b20
#
_entry.id   d1fac9ac7de96e6ed276ea10aae03b20
#
_cell.length_a   1.000
_cell.length_b   1.000
_cell.length_c   1.000
_cell.angle_alpha   90.00
_cell.angle_beta   90.00
_cell.angle_gamma   90.00
#
_symmetry.space_group_name_H-M   'P 1'
#
loop_
_entity.id
_entity.type
_entity.pdbx_description
1 polymer ?
#
loop_
_entity_poly.entity_id
_entity_poly.type
_entity_poly.pdbx_seq_one_letter_code
_entity_poly.pdbx_strand_id
1 'polypeptide(L)'
;MKKTAYICLLVFIGSLFGCVDKFEEVNTNGNKMYEAELPNIFAGTVYRTMNTVAEFNFMNGNLFARYLVLGFRTTPSQDEGNGYFRKFYIDILRDLNDCELQYEGKEGFENRLAIAKTWKAYVYYVMVSMYGGIPMSDAILTDSSNKRDFKYDTELEVYTNILKLLDDAVNLYDPETPYTADVLMQDPVFGVTTNTATAMANVAKWRKFANTLRLSIAMQSQNVSMDLARENAAKAMEHEDWLIASVDEIVQPQ
;
A
#
# COMPACT_ATOMS: atom_id res chain seq x y z
N MET A 1 -44.48 -43.83 35.22
CA MET A 1 -44.12 -43.41 33.87
C MET A 1 -44.17 -41.88 33.66
N LYS A 2 -45.22 -41.14 34.02
CA LYS A 2 -45.28 -39.67 33.79
C LYS A 2 -44.23 -38.87 34.60
N LYS A 3 -43.97 -39.25 35.87
CA LYS A 3 -42.95 -38.55 36.71
C LYS A 3 -41.54 -38.73 36.20
N THR A 4 -41.18 -39.89 35.66
CA THR A 4 -39.85 -40.17 35.09
C THR A 4 -39.63 -39.36 33.79
N ALA A 5 -40.66 -39.20 32.95
CA ALA A 5 -40.62 -38.40 31.75
C ALA A 5 -40.37 -36.90 32.03
N TYR A 6 -40.98 -36.35 33.09
CA TYR A 6 -40.71 -34.97 33.53
C TYR A 6 -39.30 -34.75 34.04
N ILE A 7 -38.72 -35.73 34.78
CA ILE A 7 -37.36 -35.67 35.26
C ILE A 7 -36.35 -35.70 34.10
N CYS A 8 -36.58 -36.57 33.11
CA CYS A 8 -35.75 -36.63 31.88
C CYS A 8 -35.85 -35.35 31.07
N LEU A 9 -37.01 -34.74 30.99
CA LEU A 9 -37.22 -33.47 30.27
C LEU A 9 -36.50 -32.30 30.99
N LEU A 10 -36.55 -32.24 32.32
CA LEU A 10 -35.85 -31.24 33.12
C LEU A 10 -34.32 -31.38 33.00
N VAL A 11 -33.78 -32.58 33.00
CA VAL A 11 -32.36 -32.85 32.79
C VAL A 11 -31.94 -32.46 31.35
N PHE A 12 -32.77 -32.73 30.37
CA PHE A 12 -32.48 -32.34 28.97
C PHE A 12 -32.54 -30.83 28.77
N ILE A 13 -33.45 -30.10 29.39
CA ILE A 13 -33.49 -28.64 29.38
C ILE A 13 -32.28 -28.04 30.12
N GLY A 14 -31.84 -28.61 31.22
CA GLY A 14 -30.66 -28.18 31.99
C GLY A 14 -29.36 -28.36 31.19
N SER A 15 -29.27 -29.35 30.31
CA SER A 15 -28.07 -29.56 29.45
C SER A 15 -27.97 -28.60 28.26
N LEU A 16 -29.03 -27.84 27.95
CA LEU A 16 -29.04 -26.83 26.90
C LEU A 16 -28.43 -25.47 27.37
N PHE A 17 -28.28 -25.25 28.64
CA PHE A 17 -27.53 -24.13 29.21
C PHE A 17 -26.05 -24.46 29.21
N GLY A 18 -25.46 -24.69 28.04
CA GLY A 18 -24.00 -24.75 27.90
C GLY A 18 -23.40 -23.40 28.21
N CYS A 19 -22.27 -23.40 28.95
CA CYS A 19 -21.53 -22.21 29.31
C CYS A 19 -21.12 -21.40 28.07
N VAL A 20 -21.89 -20.39 27.72
CA VAL A 20 -21.55 -19.41 26.67
C VAL A 20 -20.77 -18.24 27.28
N ASP A 21 -20.81 -18.09 28.60
CA ASP A 21 -20.27 -16.93 29.35
C ASP A 21 -18.76 -16.68 29.20
N LYS A 22 -18.00 -17.66 28.67
CA LYS A 22 -16.55 -17.52 28.42
C LYS A 22 -16.15 -17.73 26.98
N PHE A 23 -17.11 -17.84 26.09
CA PHE A 23 -16.81 -18.13 24.68
C PHE A 23 -16.02 -16.99 24.02
N GLU A 24 -16.36 -15.74 24.33
CA GLU A 24 -15.60 -14.57 23.85
C GLU A 24 -14.21 -14.52 24.49
N GLU A 25 -14.10 -14.76 25.79
CA GLU A 25 -12.82 -14.73 26.51
C GLU A 25 -11.87 -15.85 26.02
N VAL A 26 -12.38 -17.06 25.77
CA VAL A 26 -11.58 -18.20 25.28
C VAL A 26 -11.22 -18.03 23.79
N ASN A 27 -12.09 -17.42 22.99
CA ASN A 27 -11.82 -17.14 21.57
C ASN A 27 -11.04 -15.85 21.35
N THR A 28 -10.91 -15.00 22.36
CA THR A 28 -10.07 -13.81 22.28
C THR A 28 -8.62 -14.22 22.52
N ASN A 29 -7.90 -14.41 21.43
CA ASN A 29 -6.47 -14.68 21.52
C ASN A 29 -5.74 -13.38 21.91
N GLY A 30 -5.30 -13.27 23.15
CA GLY A 30 -4.58 -12.09 23.67
C GLY A 30 -3.28 -11.73 22.93
N ASN A 31 -2.82 -12.62 22.04
CA ASN A 31 -1.66 -12.39 21.17
C ASN A 31 -2.06 -11.96 19.75
N LYS A 32 -3.36 -11.85 19.44
CA LYS A 32 -3.82 -11.26 18.18
C LYS A 32 -4.02 -9.77 18.35
N MET A 33 -3.40 -8.98 17.53
CA MET A 33 -3.80 -7.58 17.36
C MET A 33 -5.21 -7.56 16.74
N TYR A 34 -6.21 -7.20 17.53
CA TYR A 34 -7.60 -7.05 17.06
C TYR A 34 -7.80 -5.71 16.35
N GLU A 35 -6.96 -4.72 16.68
CA GLU A 35 -6.87 -3.43 16.00
C GLU A 35 -5.41 -3.20 15.63
N ALA A 36 -5.09 -3.29 14.34
CA ALA A 36 -3.77 -2.94 13.86
C ALA A 36 -3.65 -1.42 13.79
N GLU A 37 -2.62 -0.88 14.42
CA GLU A 37 -2.31 0.54 14.28
C GLU A 37 -1.91 0.88 12.84
N LEU A 38 -2.47 1.96 12.30
CA LEU A 38 -2.26 2.37 10.90
C LEU A 38 -0.78 2.50 10.49
N PRO A 39 0.14 3.00 11.35
CA PRO A 39 1.56 3.02 11.02
C PRO A 39 2.15 1.62 10.78
N ASN A 40 1.71 0.62 11.54
CA ASN A 40 2.14 -0.77 11.37
C ASN A 40 1.57 -1.38 10.07
N ILE A 41 0.33 -1.01 9.71
CA ILE A 41 -0.27 -1.41 8.44
C ILE A 41 0.54 -0.83 7.29
N PHE A 42 0.85 0.48 7.33
CA PHE A 42 1.67 1.14 6.32
C PHE A 42 3.06 0.49 6.19
N ALA A 43 3.77 0.30 7.30
CA ALA A 43 5.08 -0.38 7.30
C ALA A 43 4.99 -1.78 6.70
N GLY A 44 3.93 -2.52 7.02
CA GLY A 44 3.65 -3.83 6.43
C GLY A 44 3.42 -3.76 4.92
N THR A 45 2.77 -2.71 4.40
CA THR A 45 2.57 -2.55 2.95
C THR A 45 3.88 -2.25 2.23
N VAL A 46 4.76 -1.41 2.81
CA VAL A 46 6.08 -1.14 2.26
C VAL A 46 6.90 -2.42 2.16
N TYR A 47 6.97 -3.19 3.26
CA TYR A 47 7.69 -4.47 3.29
C TYR A 47 7.15 -5.46 2.25
N ARG A 48 5.82 -5.64 2.17
CA ARG A 48 5.20 -6.53 1.19
C ARG A 48 5.44 -6.06 -0.25
N THR A 49 5.41 -4.75 -0.50
CA THR A 49 5.71 -4.19 -1.83
C THR A 49 7.13 -4.55 -2.25
N MET A 50 8.12 -4.25 -1.40
CA MET A 50 9.52 -4.49 -1.71
C MET A 50 9.82 -5.97 -1.92
N ASN A 51 9.26 -6.86 -1.08
CA ASN A 51 9.41 -8.29 -1.24
C ASN A 51 8.75 -8.79 -2.55
N THR A 52 7.55 -8.32 -2.88
CA THR A 52 6.86 -8.71 -4.10
C THR A 52 7.64 -8.29 -5.35
N VAL A 53 8.18 -7.06 -5.35
CA VAL A 53 9.02 -6.54 -6.45
C VAL A 53 10.34 -7.31 -6.54
N ALA A 54 11.00 -7.57 -5.41
CA ALA A 54 12.25 -8.32 -5.38
C ALA A 54 12.05 -9.77 -5.87
N GLU A 55 11.00 -10.43 -5.42
CA GLU A 55 10.63 -11.79 -5.84
C GLU A 55 10.31 -11.81 -7.34
N PHE A 56 9.52 -10.87 -7.84
CA PHE A 56 9.25 -10.75 -9.27
C PHE A 56 10.53 -10.55 -10.09
N ASN A 57 11.40 -9.63 -9.67
CA ASN A 57 12.65 -9.36 -10.36
C ASN A 57 13.56 -10.60 -10.38
N PHE A 58 13.66 -11.32 -9.25
CA PHE A 58 14.45 -12.53 -9.16
C PHE A 58 13.89 -13.65 -10.02
N MET A 59 12.59 -13.92 -9.94
CA MET A 59 11.95 -15.08 -10.57
C MET A 59 11.56 -14.86 -12.03
N ASN A 60 11.34 -13.61 -12.44
CA ASN A 60 10.83 -13.27 -13.77
C ASN A 60 11.65 -12.19 -14.47
N GLY A 61 11.82 -11.01 -13.89
CA GLY A 61 12.48 -9.88 -14.53
C GLY A 61 13.88 -10.20 -15.03
N ASN A 62 14.70 -10.79 -14.18
CA ASN A 62 16.07 -11.19 -14.53
C ASN A 62 16.12 -12.33 -15.57
N LEU A 63 15.13 -13.24 -15.56
CA LEU A 63 15.00 -14.28 -16.58
C LEU A 63 14.57 -13.69 -17.94
N PHE A 64 13.61 -12.77 -17.97
CA PHE A 64 13.21 -12.08 -19.18
C PHE A 64 14.36 -11.26 -19.78
N ALA A 65 15.07 -10.53 -18.93
CA ALA A 65 16.24 -9.74 -19.33
C ALA A 65 17.47 -10.59 -19.64
N ARG A 66 17.43 -11.91 -19.40
CA ARG A 66 18.55 -12.87 -19.57
C ARG A 66 19.77 -12.51 -18.71
N TYR A 67 19.58 -11.82 -17.60
CA TYR A 67 20.64 -11.55 -16.62
C TYR A 67 20.90 -12.75 -15.71
N LEU A 68 19.92 -13.65 -15.58
CA LEU A 68 19.99 -14.84 -14.75
C LEU A 68 19.47 -16.05 -15.53
N VAL A 69 20.13 -17.20 -15.36
CA VAL A 69 19.66 -18.50 -15.82
C VAL A 69 19.52 -19.40 -14.60
N LEU A 70 18.30 -19.77 -14.26
CA LEU A 70 18.06 -20.76 -13.20
C LEU A 70 18.11 -22.15 -13.81
N GLY A 71 18.91 -23.06 -13.22
CA GLY A 71 19.13 -24.42 -13.74
C GLY A 71 17.86 -25.26 -13.85
N PHE A 72 16.81 -24.91 -13.11
CA PHE A 72 15.52 -25.60 -13.13
C PHE A 72 14.43 -24.82 -13.90
N ARG A 73 14.74 -23.61 -14.39
CA ARG A 73 13.76 -22.73 -15.02
C ARG A 73 14.42 -21.80 -16.03
N THR A 74 13.91 -21.82 -17.25
CA THR A 74 14.43 -21.03 -18.37
C THR A 74 13.41 -20.01 -18.87
N THR A 75 12.14 -20.14 -18.49
CA THR A 75 11.04 -19.27 -18.93
C THR A 75 10.14 -18.91 -17.74
N PRO A 76 9.67 -17.66 -17.64
CA PRO A 76 8.67 -17.26 -16.66
C PRO A 76 7.35 -17.99 -16.90
N SER A 77 6.60 -18.29 -15.84
CA SER A 77 5.27 -18.87 -15.97
C SER A 77 4.19 -17.78 -15.86
N GLN A 78 3.14 -17.92 -16.65
CA GLN A 78 2.00 -17.01 -16.63
C GLN A 78 1.26 -17.05 -15.29
N ASP A 79 1.17 -18.22 -14.66
CA ASP A 79 0.49 -18.39 -13.37
C ASP A 79 1.17 -17.61 -12.23
N GLU A 80 2.47 -17.43 -12.30
CA GLU A 80 3.20 -16.61 -11.32
C GLU A 80 2.91 -15.13 -11.50
N GLY A 81 2.73 -14.64 -12.73
CA GLY A 81 2.29 -13.28 -13.00
C GLY A 81 0.94 -12.98 -12.31
N ASN A 82 0.01 -13.92 -12.37
CA ASN A 82 -1.29 -13.83 -11.69
C ASN A 82 -1.14 -13.79 -10.16
N GLY A 83 -0.19 -14.52 -9.60
CA GLY A 83 0.12 -14.52 -8.17
C GLY A 83 0.56 -13.14 -7.67
N TYR A 84 1.47 -12.47 -8.40
CA TYR A 84 1.91 -11.12 -8.06
C TYR A 84 0.81 -10.08 -8.22
N PHE A 85 0.01 -10.15 -9.29
CA PHE A 85 -1.13 -9.29 -9.51
C PHE A 85 -2.09 -9.33 -8.30
N ARG A 86 -2.43 -10.54 -7.84
CA ARG A 86 -3.28 -10.73 -6.66
C ARG A 86 -2.64 -10.14 -5.39
N LYS A 87 -1.34 -10.35 -5.14
CA LYS A 87 -0.62 -9.78 -3.99
C LYS A 87 -0.71 -8.26 -3.98
N PHE A 88 -0.52 -7.59 -5.12
CA PHE A 88 -0.61 -6.14 -5.21
C PHE A 88 -1.99 -5.61 -4.78
N TYR A 89 -3.08 -6.21 -5.26
CA TYR A 89 -4.44 -5.73 -4.93
C TYR A 89 -4.88 -6.10 -3.52
N ILE A 90 -4.70 -7.35 -3.12
CA ILE A 90 -5.27 -7.88 -1.87
C ILE A 90 -4.41 -7.56 -0.65
N ASP A 91 -3.08 -7.65 -0.80
CA ASP A 91 -2.17 -7.57 0.34
C ASP A 91 -1.51 -6.19 0.48
N ILE A 92 -1.57 -5.34 -0.55
CA ILE A 92 -0.88 -4.05 -0.56
C ILE A 92 -1.85 -2.89 -0.79
N LEU A 93 -2.50 -2.82 -1.96
CA LEU A 93 -3.33 -1.68 -2.33
C LEU A 93 -4.56 -1.51 -1.45
N ARG A 94 -5.16 -2.61 -1.01
CA ARG A 94 -6.28 -2.56 -0.05
C ARG A 94 -5.86 -1.87 1.24
N ASP A 95 -4.74 -2.30 1.83
CA ASP A 95 -4.26 -1.75 3.09
C ASP A 95 -3.82 -0.28 2.94
N LEU A 96 -3.23 0.10 1.78
CA LEU A 96 -2.92 1.50 1.47
C LEU A 96 -4.18 2.35 1.32
N ASN A 97 -5.23 1.81 0.71
CA ASN A 97 -6.51 2.49 0.61
C ASN A 97 -7.15 2.72 1.97
N ASP A 98 -7.07 1.73 2.86
CA ASP A 98 -7.54 1.86 4.23
C ASP A 98 -6.75 2.94 5.00
N CYS A 99 -5.42 3.03 4.79
CA CYS A 99 -4.60 4.11 5.35
C CYS A 99 -5.06 5.49 4.83
N GLU A 100 -5.27 5.65 3.53
CA GLU A 100 -5.75 6.92 2.96
C GLU A 100 -7.08 7.34 3.56
N LEU A 101 -8.09 6.46 3.57
CA LEU A 101 -9.41 6.74 4.12
C LEU A 101 -9.37 7.13 5.60
N GLN A 102 -8.48 6.49 6.34
CA GLN A 102 -8.32 6.78 7.77
C GLN A 102 -7.59 8.09 8.03
N TYR A 103 -6.75 8.57 7.11
CA TYR A 103 -6.02 9.83 7.25
C TYR A 103 -6.77 11.01 6.63
N GLU A 104 -7.62 10.76 5.63
CA GLU A 104 -8.33 11.81 4.89
C GLU A 104 -9.23 12.65 5.81
N GLY A 105 -9.09 13.99 5.69
CA GLY A 105 -9.87 14.94 6.47
C GLY A 105 -9.51 15.04 7.96
N LYS A 106 -8.46 14.35 8.42
CA LYS A 106 -7.98 14.49 9.81
C LYS A 106 -6.89 15.55 9.90
N GLU A 107 -7.12 16.54 10.73
CA GLU A 107 -6.15 17.60 11.04
C GLU A 107 -4.85 17.00 11.61
N GLY A 108 -3.69 17.41 11.08
CA GLY A 108 -2.38 16.92 11.47
C GLY A 108 -1.97 15.57 10.86
N PHE A 109 -2.78 15.00 9.95
CA PHE A 109 -2.46 13.77 9.25
C PHE A 109 -2.09 13.97 7.77
N GLU A 110 -1.94 15.21 7.32
CA GLU A 110 -1.68 15.58 5.93
C GLU A 110 -0.40 14.94 5.41
N ASN A 111 0.69 14.99 6.18
CA ASN A 111 1.96 14.34 5.80
C ASN A 111 1.84 12.82 5.69
N ARG A 112 1.04 12.19 6.55
CA ARG A 112 0.81 10.73 6.49
C ARG A 112 -0.03 10.35 5.29
N LEU A 113 -1.05 11.15 4.99
CA LEU A 113 -1.86 10.99 3.79
C LEU A 113 -1.00 11.14 2.52
N ALA A 114 -0.12 12.15 2.49
CA ALA A 114 0.82 12.36 1.40
C ALA A 114 1.75 11.16 1.19
N ILE A 115 2.30 10.60 2.28
CA ILE A 115 3.16 9.40 2.25
C ILE A 115 2.38 8.19 1.71
N ALA A 116 1.16 7.95 2.20
CA ALA A 116 0.33 6.85 1.74
C ALA A 116 0.01 6.97 0.24
N LYS A 117 -0.37 8.17 -0.22
CA LYS A 117 -0.60 8.47 -1.64
C LYS A 117 0.67 8.27 -2.49
N THR A 118 1.81 8.72 -2.01
CA THR A 118 3.11 8.54 -2.70
C THR A 118 3.44 7.06 -2.88
N TRP A 119 3.29 6.27 -1.81
CA TRP A 119 3.57 4.84 -1.90
C TRP A 119 2.58 4.09 -2.77
N LYS A 120 1.30 4.46 -2.72
CA LYS A 120 0.26 3.93 -3.61
C LYS A 120 0.55 4.24 -5.07
N ALA A 121 1.00 5.46 -5.37
CA ALA A 121 1.44 5.84 -6.71
C ALA A 121 2.63 4.98 -7.18
N TYR A 122 3.61 4.72 -6.32
CA TYR A 122 4.73 3.83 -6.62
C TYR A 122 4.26 2.40 -6.92
N VAL A 123 3.35 1.85 -6.13
CA VAL A 123 2.80 0.50 -6.35
C VAL A 123 2.10 0.41 -7.71
N TYR A 124 1.23 1.36 -8.04
CA TYR A 124 0.57 1.39 -9.34
C TYR A 124 1.54 1.60 -10.50
N TYR A 125 2.59 2.39 -10.30
CA TYR A 125 3.66 2.56 -11.29
C TYR A 125 4.39 1.23 -11.58
N VAL A 126 4.73 0.48 -10.55
CA VAL A 126 5.30 -0.86 -10.72
C VAL A 126 4.33 -1.76 -11.50
N MET A 127 3.05 -1.75 -11.12
CA MET A 127 2.04 -2.60 -11.76
C MET A 127 1.82 -2.25 -13.23
N VAL A 128 1.69 -0.96 -13.58
CA VAL A 128 1.52 -0.55 -14.98
C VAL A 128 2.75 -0.88 -15.83
N SER A 129 3.94 -0.80 -15.22
CA SER A 129 5.18 -1.20 -15.89
C SER A 129 5.27 -2.71 -16.14
N MET A 130 4.61 -3.53 -15.30
CA MET A 130 4.60 -4.99 -15.43
C MET A 130 3.48 -5.50 -16.36
N TYR A 131 2.31 -4.88 -16.32
CA TYR A 131 1.07 -5.41 -16.90
C TYR A 131 0.44 -4.53 -17.98
N GLY A 132 0.90 -3.28 -18.14
CA GLY A 132 0.22 -2.30 -18.99
C GLY A 132 -1.06 -1.78 -18.34
N GLY A 133 -2.18 -1.80 -19.07
CA GLY A 133 -3.48 -1.39 -18.52
C GLY A 133 -3.94 -2.29 -17.37
N ILE A 134 -4.39 -1.68 -16.27
CA ILE A 134 -4.80 -2.35 -15.03
C ILE A 134 -6.03 -1.68 -14.42
N PRO A 135 -6.85 -2.36 -13.61
CA PRO A 135 -7.88 -1.71 -12.82
C PRO A 135 -7.26 -0.73 -11.81
N MET A 136 -7.56 0.55 -11.90
CA MET A 136 -7.14 1.56 -10.93
C MET A 136 -8.31 2.43 -10.48
N SER A 137 -9.08 2.97 -11.41
CA SER A 137 -10.20 3.87 -11.12
C SER A 137 -11.36 3.19 -10.38
N ASP A 138 -11.48 1.89 -10.54
CA ASP A 138 -12.62 1.08 -10.09
C ASP A 138 -12.22 -0.10 -9.19
N ALA A 139 -10.91 -0.27 -8.91
CA ALA A 139 -10.39 -1.51 -8.33
C ALA A 139 -10.58 -1.64 -6.82
N ILE A 140 -10.60 -0.54 -6.08
CA ILE A 140 -10.62 -0.55 -4.62
C ILE A 140 -11.84 0.24 -4.15
N LEU A 141 -12.95 -0.46 -4.13
CA LEU A 141 -14.17 0.04 -3.52
C LEU A 141 -14.18 -0.40 -2.05
N THR A 142 -14.32 0.56 -1.17
CA THR A 142 -14.59 0.33 0.26
C THR A 142 -16.01 -0.14 0.52
N ASP A 143 -16.83 -0.13 -0.51
CA ASP A 143 -18.20 -0.61 -0.41
C ASP A 143 -18.22 -2.15 -0.41
N SER A 144 -19.01 -2.70 0.51
CA SER A 144 -19.39 -4.12 0.58
C SER A 144 -20.19 -4.60 -0.65
N SER A 145 -20.20 -3.82 -1.73
CA SER A 145 -20.78 -4.25 -3.00
C SER A 145 -20.04 -5.50 -3.46
N ASN A 146 -20.77 -6.59 -3.68
CA ASN A 146 -20.27 -7.83 -4.27
C ASN A 146 -19.86 -7.63 -5.74
N LYS A 147 -19.24 -6.48 -6.08
CA LYS A 147 -18.77 -6.20 -7.42
C LYS A 147 -17.65 -7.15 -7.76
N ARG A 148 -17.82 -7.92 -8.81
CA ARG A 148 -16.85 -8.92 -9.30
C ARG A 148 -16.19 -8.51 -10.61
N ASP A 149 -16.80 -7.55 -11.30
CA ASP A 149 -16.31 -7.07 -12.60
C ASP A 149 -15.69 -5.68 -12.41
N PHE A 150 -14.39 -5.59 -12.54
CA PHE A 150 -13.63 -4.35 -12.48
C PHE A 150 -13.25 -3.91 -13.89
N LYS A 151 -13.44 -2.61 -14.17
CA LYS A 151 -12.97 -2.02 -15.43
C LYS A 151 -11.44 -1.98 -15.43
N TYR A 152 -10.84 -2.46 -16.51
CA TYR A 152 -9.43 -2.21 -16.80
C TYR A 152 -9.30 -0.81 -17.39
N ASP A 153 -8.49 0.02 -16.75
CA ASP A 153 -8.10 1.30 -17.28
C ASP A 153 -6.99 1.09 -18.31
N THR A 154 -6.98 1.93 -19.32
CA THR A 154 -5.90 1.95 -20.31
C THR A 154 -4.60 2.41 -19.63
N GLU A 155 -3.45 2.08 -20.23
CA GLU A 155 -2.15 2.52 -19.74
C GLU A 155 -2.09 4.04 -19.57
N LEU A 156 -2.67 4.80 -20.52
CA LEU A 156 -2.76 6.26 -20.43
C LEU A 156 -3.60 6.73 -19.22
N GLU A 157 -4.76 6.11 -18.99
CA GLU A 157 -5.60 6.44 -17.83
C GLU A 157 -4.86 6.15 -16.52
N VAL A 158 -4.14 5.03 -16.46
CA VAL A 158 -3.36 4.65 -15.27
C VAL A 158 -2.24 5.67 -15.01
N TYR A 159 -1.41 6.01 -16.02
CA TYR A 159 -0.37 7.03 -15.85
C TYR A 159 -0.94 8.39 -15.45
N THR A 160 -2.06 8.80 -16.05
CA THR A 160 -2.76 10.05 -15.69
C THR A 160 -3.17 10.06 -14.23
N ASN A 161 -3.76 8.96 -13.75
CA ASN A 161 -4.20 8.84 -12.36
C ASN A 161 -3.03 8.77 -11.38
N ILE A 162 -1.94 8.07 -11.71
CA ILE A 162 -0.73 8.02 -10.88
C ILE A 162 -0.11 9.42 -10.74
N LEU A 163 0.04 10.15 -11.84
CA LEU A 163 0.63 11.48 -11.84
C LEU A 163 -0.23 12.49 -11.09
N LYS A 164 -1.56 12.38 -11.18
CA LYS A 164 -2.48 13.15 -10.35
C LYS A 164 -2.34 12.82 -8.86
N LEU A 165 -2.24 11.54 -8.51
CA LEU A 165 -2.06 11.11 -7.12
C LEU A 165 -0.76 11.67 -6.52
N LEU A 166 0.31 11.75 -7.33
CA LEU A 166 1.58 12.36 -6.92
C LEU A 166 1.48 13.89 -6.84
N ASP A 167 0.73 14.54 -7.73
CA ASP A 167 0.47 15.97 -7.65
C ASP A 167 -0.25 16.32 -6.34
N ASP A 168 -1.31 15.58 -6.02
CA ASP A 168 -2.04 15.71 -4.77
C ASP A 168 -1.11 15.48 -3.56
N ALA A 169 -0.26 14.45 -3.61
CA ALA A 169 0.68 14.13 -2.52
C ALA A 169 1.73 15.24 -2.31
N VAL A 170 2.36 15.72 -3.39
CA VAL A 170 3.41 16.75 -3.31
C VAL A 170 2.87 18.03 -2.69
N ASN A 171 1.63 18.40 -3.01
CA ASN A 171 0.96 19.59 -2.46
C ASN A 171 0.51 19.43 -0.99
N LEU A 172 0.39 18.21 -0.49
CA LEU A 172 0.03 17.94 0.91
C LEU A 172 1.23 17.97 1.86
N TYR A 173 2.46 17.74 1.36
CA TYR A 173 3.65 17.71 2.23
C TYR A 173 3.94 19.06 2.83
N ASP A 174 3.99 19.10 4.16
CA ASP A 174 4.48 20.22 4.96
C ASP A 174 5.68 19.78 5.80
N PRO A 175 6.93 20.06 5.36
CA PRO A 175 8.13 19.70 6.09
C PRO A 175 8.35 20.50 7.39
N GLU A 176 7.62 21.61 7.59
CA GLU A 176 7.67 22.39 8.83
C GLU A 176 6.80 21.74 9.93
N THR A 177 5.95 20.79 9.56
CA THR A 177 5.13 20.02 10.49
C THR A 177 5.64 18.59 10.59
N PRO A 178 5.98 18.08 11.78
CA PRO A 178 6.34 16.69 11.96
C PRO A 178 5.13 15.78 11.73
N TYR A 179 5.38 14.49 11.62
CA TYR A 179 4.28 13.52 11.81
C TYR A 179 3.60 13.78 13.15
N THR A 180 2.29 13.57 13.26
CA THR A 180 1.56 13.75 14.53
C THR A 180 2.31 13.09 15.69
N ALA A 181 2.52 13.86 16.76
CA ALA A 181 3.41 13.52 17.86
C ALA A 181 3.01 12.25 18.64
N ASP A 182 1.74 11.86 18.57
CA ASP A 182 1.17 10.82 19.46
C ASP A 182 1.39 9.39 18.97
N VAL A 183 1.87 9.19 17.75
CA VAL A 183 2.11 7.86 17.21
C VAL A 183 3.52 7.82 16.63
N LEU A 184 4.35 6.96 17.21
CA LEU A 184 5.61 6.52 16.64
C LEU A 184 5.32 6.06 15.22
N MET A 185 5.50 6.91 14.23
CA MET A 185 5.38 6.47 12.85
C MET A 185 6.52 5.51 12.59
N GLN A 186 6.19 4.27 12.39
CA GLN A 186 7.13 3.31 11.84
C GLN A 186 7.33 3.66 10.37
N ASP A 187 8.33 4.50 10.10
CA ASP A 187 8.77 4.80 8.75
C ASP A 187 9.81 3.76 8.32
N PRO A 188 9.42 2.75 7.54
CA PRO A 188 10.33 1.70 7.11
C PRO A 188 11.30 2.17 6.03
N VAL A 189 11.16 3.41 5.56
CA VAL A 189 11.94 3.98 4.47
C VAL A 189 13.04 4.88 5.00
N PHE A 190 12.69 5.84 5.86
CA PHE A 190 13.66 6.83 6.39
C PHE A 190 13.93 6.64 7.89
N GLY A 191 13.37 5.60 8.49
CA GLY A 191 13.61 5.20 9.87
C GLY A 191 12.62 5.78 10.87
N VAL A 192 12.43 5.00 11.94
CA VAL A 192 11.57 5.36 13.08
C VAL A 192 12.26 6.44 13.92
N THR A 193 11.54 7.48 14.29
CA THR A 193 12.09 8.54 15.13
C THR A 193 11.05 9.14 16.05
N THR A 194 11.48 9.46 17.27
CA THR A 194 10.72 10.28 18.21
C THR A 194 11.21 11.74 18.24
N ASN A 195 12.27 12.03 17.49
CA ASN A 195 12.84 13.39 17.40
C ASN A 195 12.11 14.19 16.34
N THR A 196 11.51 15.30 16.75
CA THR A 196 10.71 16.18 15.89
C THR A 196 11.52 16.71 14.68
N ALA A 197 12.76 17.15 14.89
CA ALA A 197 13.59 17.66 13.79
C ALA A 197 13.92 16.56 12.77
N THR A 198 14.16 15.34 13.22
CA THR A 198 14.38 14.19 12.34
C THR A 198 13.09 13.81 11.59
N ALA A 199 11.94 13.87 12.26
CA ALA A 199 10.66 13.62 11.62
C ALA A 199 10.35 14.64 10.51
N MET A 200 10.61 15.92 10.76
CA MET A 200 10.47 16.98 9.74
C MET A 200 11.44 16.77 8.56
N ALA A 201 12.69 16.39 8.85
CA ALA A 201 13.65 16.02 7.79
C ALA A 201 13.20 14.82 6.97
N ASN A 202 12.57 13.81 7.58
CA ASN A 202 12.01 12.65 6.87
C ASN A 202 10.82 13.07 5.99
N VAL A 203 9.95 13.99 6.43
CA VAL A 203 8.87 14.55 5.60
C VAL A 203 9.46 15.24 4.36
N ALA A 204 10.52 16.03 4.52
CA ALA A 204 11.21 16.66 3.39
C ALA A 204 11.77 15.63 2.41
N LYS A 205 12.36 14.53 2.90
CA LYS A 205 12.83 13.41 2.04
C LYS A 205 11.69 12.72 1.30
N TRP A 206 10.55 12.50 1.96
CA TRP A 206 9.36 11.94 1.32
C TRP A 206 8.83 12.83 0.20
N ARG A 207 8.79 14.16 0.40
CA ARG A 207 8.42 15.12 -0.65
C ARG A 207 9.37 15.03 -1.84
N LYS A 208 10.68 14.96 -1.58
CA LYS A 208 11.70 14.78 -2.63
C LYS A 208 11.50 13.47 -3.38
N PHE A 209 11.22 12.39 -2.66
CA PHE A 209 10.92 11.10 -3.29
C PHE A 209 9.68 11.19 -4.18
N ALA A 210 8.58 11.78 -3.71
CA ALA A 210 7.34 11.93 -4.47
C ALA A 210 7.57 12.74 -5.77
N ASN A 211 8.28 13.86 -5.69
CA ASN A 211 8.55 14.70 -6.86
C ASN A 211 9.53 14.04 -7.84
N THR A 212 10.55 13.34 -7.34
CA THR A 212 11.48 12.56 -8.18
C THR A 212 10.76 11.39 -8.86
N LEU A 213 9.88 10.70 -8.13
CA LEU A 213 9.03 9.65 -8.69
C LEU A 213 8.12 10.19 -9.79
N ARG A 214 7.52 11.38 -9.59
CA ARG A 214 6.73 12.09 -10.60
C ARG A 214 7.53 12.32 -11.88
N LEU A 215 8.74 12.85 -11.76
CA LEU A 215 9.63 13.08 -12.91
C LEU A 215 9.96 11.77 -13.63
N SER A 216 10.31 10.72 -12.89
CA SER A 216 10.62 9.40 -13.44
C SER A 216 9.44 8.80 -14.20
N ILE A 217 8.23 8.89 -13.63
CA ILE A 217 7.00 8.38 -14.27
C ILE A 217 6.64 9.22 -15.49
N ALA A 218 6.78 10.55 -15.40
CA ALA A 218 6.57 11.43 -16.55
C ALA A 218 7.48 11.04 -17.73
N MET A 219 8.77 10.83 -17.47
CA MET A 219 9.72 10.40 -18.49
C MET A 219 9.36 9.02 -19.08
N GLN A 220 8.86 8.10 -18.29
CA GLN A 220 8.47 6.77 -18.78
C GLN A 220 7.18 6.81 -19.61
N SER A 221 6.23 7.68 -19.24
CA SER A 221 4.95 7.82 -19.93
C SER A 221 5.05 8.47 -21.32
N GLN A 222 6.23 8.96 -21.76
CA GLN A 222 6.42 9.65 -23.04
C GLN A 222 5.97 8.83 -24.27
N ASN A 223 6.11 7.52 -24.21
CA ASN A 223 5.70 6.63 -25.30
C ASN A 223 4.18 6.42 -25.35
N VAL A 224 3.49 6.72 -24.27
CA VAL A 224 2.02 6.62 -24.13
C VAL A 224 1.38 7.97 -24.45
N SER A 225 1.94 9.05 -23.89
CA SER A 225 1.50 10.43 -24.12
C SER A 225 2.64 11.42 -23.88
N MET A 226 3.13 12.03 -24.95
CA MET A 226 4.18 13.05 -24.88
C MET A 226 3.70 14.32 -24.15
N ASP A 227 2.43 14.68 -24.29
CA ASP A 227 1.88 15.88 -23.64
C ASP A 227 1.78 15.68 -22.12
N LEU A 228 1.29 14.51 -21.69
CA LEU A 228 1.28 14.12 -20.27
C LEU A 228 2.69 14.12 -19.66
N ALA A 229 3.65 13.57 -20.39
CA ALA A 229 5.06 13.53 -19.99
C ALA A 229 5.64 14.93 -19.81
N ARG A 230 5.47 15.81 -20.82
CA ARG A 230 5.98 17.19 -20.76
C ARG A 230 5.37 18.01 -19.64
N GLU A 231 4.04 17.95 -19.49
CA GLU A 231 3.35 18.66 -18.43
C GLU A 231 3.89 18.28 -17.04
N ASN A 232 3.97 16.97 -16.75
CA ASN A 232 4.37 16.51 -15.43
C ASN A 232 5.88 16.62 -15.18
N ALA A 233 6.72 16.52 -16.22
CA ALA A 233 8.14 16.82 -16.09
C ALA A 233 8.36 18.31 -15.81
N ALA A 234 7.63 19.21 -16.48
CA ALA A 234 7.72 20.64 -16.20
C ALA A 234 7.33 20.95 -14.75
N LYS A 235 6.18 20.44 -14.29
CA LYS A 235 5.74 20.59 -12.89
C LYS A 235 6.76 20.06 -11.87
N ALA A 236 7.41 18.93 -12.16
CA ALA A 236 8.44 18.39 -11.26
C ALA A 236 9.69 19.29 -11.21
N MET A 237 10.02 19.93 -12.32
CA MET A 237 11.18 20.84 -12.45
C MET A 237 10.90 22.26 -11.94
N GLU A 238 9.66 22.65 -11.69
CA GLU A 238 9.33 23.92 -11.04
C GLU A 238 9.96 24.04 -9.64
N HIS A 239 10.22 22.90 -9.01
CA HIS A 239 10.83 22.76 -7.69
C HIS A 239 12.03 21.82 -7.74
N GLU A 240 13.13 22.27 -8.34
CA GLU A 240 14.36 21.47 -8.48
C GLU A 240 14.94 21.05 -7.11
N ASP A 241 14.75 21.88 -6.08
CA ASP A 241 15.13 21.59 -4.69
C ASP A 241 14.31 20.44 -4.05
N TRP A 242 13.19 20.07 -4.66
CA TRP A 242 12.37 18.90 -4.25
C TRP A 242 12.71 17.64 -5.06
N LEU A 243 13.84 17.62 -5.71
CA LEU A 243 14.37 16.39 -6.32
C LEU A 243 15.45 15.77 -5.42
N ILE A 244 15.58 14.45 -5.50
CA ILE A 244 16.66 13.73 -4.84
C ILE A 244 17.96 14.10 -5.52
N ALA A 245 18.88 14.70 -4.77
CA ALA A 245 20.17 15.18 -5.27
C ALA A 245 21.37 14.42 -4.67
N SER A 246 21.18 13.66 -3.59
CA SER A 246 22.26 12.95 -2.91
C SER A 246 21.86 11.54 -2.49
N VAL A 247 22.87 10.71 -2.18
CA VAL A 247 22.66 9.32 -1.74
C VAL A 247 21.92 9.26 -0.39
N ASP A 248 22.11 10.26 0.47
CA ASP A 248 21.46 10.31 1.80
C ASP A 248 19.95 10.57 1.72
N GLU A 249 19.47 10.98 0.55
CA GLU A 249 18.06 11.24 0.27
C GLU A 249 17.37 10.05 -0.42
N ILE A 250 18.11 9.01 -0.79
CA ILE A 250 17.58 7.84 -1.48
C ILE A 250 16.77 6.98 -0.50
N VAL A 251 15.65 6.47 -1.00
CA VAL A 251 14.82 5.48 -0.31
C VAL A 251 15.64 4.22 -0.07
N GLN A 252 15.94 3.94 1.19
CA GLN A 252 16.60 2.71 1.62
C GLN A 252 15.71 2.02 2.65
N PRO A 253 14.86 1.06 2.25
CA PRO A 253 14.05 0.29 3.20
C PRO A 253 14.96 -0.40 4.22
N GLN A 254 14.66 -0.17 5.49
CA GLN A 254 15.39 -0.73 6.65
C GLN A 254 14.75 -2.04 7.12
#